data_f4d17fb8b91f1dca6bab47fe5d3fa730
#
_entry.id   f4d17fb8b91f1dca6bab47fe5d3fa730
#
_cell.length_a   1.000
_cell.length_b   1.000
_cell.length_c   1.000
_cell.angle_alpha   90.00
_cell.angle_beta   90.00
_cell.angle_gamma   90.00
#
_symmetry.space_group_name_H-M   'P 1'
#
loop_
_entity.id
_entity.type
_entity.pdbx_description
1 polymer ?
#
loop_
_entity_poly.entity_id
_entity_poly.type
_entity_poly.pdbx_seq_one_letter_code
_entity_poly.pdbx_strand_id
1 'polypeptide(L)'
;MSTTPTAPRDSWFSGLLSALTTFALLVLLAAAVALAVVPKVVDGAALTVLTGSMVPTYDPGDVVVVRGVKDAAAEVQVGDVVTFQPVSGDPTLITHRVTEKLFTSDGTRFVTRGDANSADDDPLVPAQIKAKAMYHVPYVGYASLYLGQQRGLLVVGVAVALLVYGAVMVLRPERRRADATEPADAVAVQVTAAPRQEDAR
;
A
#
# COMPACT_ATOMS: atom_id res chain seq x y z
N MET A 1 -4.18 -21.40 -53.74
CA MET A 1 -3.87 -20.16 -52.98
C MET A 1 -3.73 -20.53 -51.53
N SER A 2 -2.53 -20.62 -51.01
CA SER A 2 -2.26 -21.03 -49.64
C SER A 2 -2.29 -19.78 -48.76
N THR A 3 -3.27 -19.67 -47.88
CA THR A 3 -3.33 -18.63 -46.86
C THR A 3 -2.57 -19.10 -45.63
N THR A 4 -1.40 -18.53 -45.41
CA THR A 4 -0.62 -18.74 -44.19
C THR A 4 -1.31 -18.10 -42.99
N PRO A 5 -1.62 -18.83 -41.90
CA PRO A 5 -2.19 -18.22 -40.73
C PRO A 5 -1.14 -17.37 -40.01
N THR A 6 -1.37 -16.07 -39.92
CA THR A 6 -0.54 -15.14 -39.16
C THR A 6 -0.77 -15.41 -37.66
N ALA A 7 0.23 -15.91 -36.97
CA ALA A 7 0.17 -16.09 -35.52
C ALA A 7 0.00 -14.75 -34.80
N PRO A 8 -0.87 -14.64 -33.77
CA PRO A 8 -1.03 -13.41 -33.01
C PRO A 8 0.21 -13.18 -32.14
N ARG A 9 0.96 -12.11 -32.45
CA ARG A 9 2.23 -11.73 -31.80
C ARG A 9 2.07 -11.00 -30.47
N ASP A 10 0.84 -10.80 -29.96
CA ASP A 10 0.58 -9.84 -28.87
C ASP A 10 0.27 -10.47 -27.52
N SER A 11 0.42 -11.79 -27.35
CA SER A 11 -0.08 -12.43 -26.12
C SER A 11 0.88 -12.30 -24.91
N TRP A 12 2.18 -12.17 -25.10
CA TRP A 12 3.12 -12.10 -23.99
C TRP A 12 3.21 -10.67 -23.40
N PHE A 13 3.13 -9.63 -24.24
CA PHE A 13 3.08 -8.24 -23.78
C PHE A 13 1.82 -7.94 -22.95
N SER A 14 0.67 -8.45 -23.36
CA SER A 14 -0.57 -8.28 -22.59
C SER A 14 -0.51 -9.02 -21.26
N GLY A 15 0.11 -10.20 -21.22
CA GLY A 15 0.34 -10.95 -19.98
C GLY A 15 1.30 -10.22 -19.03
N LEU A 16 2.40 -9.69 -19.54
CA LEU A 16 3.37 -8.93 -18.77
C LEU A 16 2.75 -7.63 -18.22
N LEU A 17 2.01 -6.89 -19.04
CA LEU A 17 1.32 -5.66 -18.63
C LEU A 17 0.27 -5.96 -17.54
N SER A 18 -0.50 -7.03 -17.70
CA SER A 18 -1.48 -7.48 -16.70
C SER A 18 -0.80 -7.86 -15.38
N ALA A 19 0.31 -8.61 -15.43
CA ALA A 19 1.07 -8.98 -14.24
C ALA A 19 1.65 -7.75 -13.53
N LEU A 20 2.20 -6.80 -14.27
CA LEU A 20 2.75 -5.55 -13.72
C LEU A 20 1.65 -4.69 -13.08
N THR A 21 0.49 -4.58 -13.73
CA THR A 21 -0.66 -3.85 -13.20
C THR A 21 -1.18 -4.51 -11.92
N THR A 22 -1.32 -5.83 -11.91
CA THR A 22 -1.75 -6.58 -10.71
C THR A 22 -0.75 -6.39 -9.57
N PHE A 23 0.55 -6.47 -9.86
CA PHE A 23 1.59 -6.24 -8.85
C PHE A 23 1.52 -4.82 -8.28
N ALA A 24 1.40 -3.79 -9.14
CA ALA A 24 1.26 -2.41 -8.70
C ALA A 24 0.02 -2.20 -7.82
N LEU A 25 -1.11 -2.84 -8.18
CA LEU A 25 -2.34 -2.79 -7.38
C LEU A 25 -2.18 -3.43 -6.01
N LEU A 26 -1.49 -4.57 -5.93
CA LEU A 26 -1.20 -5.24 -4.66
C LEU A 26 -0.30 -4.38 -3.75
N VAL A 27 0.72 -3.74 -4.32
CA VAL A 27 1.61 -2.82 -3.59
C VAL A 27 0.82 -1.62 -3.06
N LEU A 28 -0.05 -1.01 -3.89
CA LEU A 28 -0.89 0.10 -3.47
C LEU A 28 -1.90 -0.32 -2.39
N LEU A 29 -2.48 -1.49 -2.51
CA LEU A 29 -3.38 -2.04 -1.48
C LEU A 29 -2.64 -2.28 -0.16
N ALA A 30 -1.45 -2.87 -0.21
CA ALA A 30 -0.62 -3.08 0.97
C ALA A 30 -0.24 -1.76 1.65
N ALA A 31 0.13 -0.74 0.87
CA ALA A 31 0.42 0.60 1.38
C ALA A 31 -0.82 1.26 2.01
N ALA A 32 -2.00 1.13 1.38
CA ALA A 32 -3.26 1.64 1.93
C ALA A 32 -3.61 0.96 3.26
N VAL A 33 -3.44 -0.34 3.37
CA VAL A 33 -3.64 -1.09 4.63
C VAL A 33 -2.65 -0.62 5.68
N ALA A 34 -1.37 -0.52 5.36
CA ALA A 34 -0.32 -0.10 6.29
C ALA A 34 -0.55 1.31 6.84
N LEU A 35 -1.06 2.24 6.03
CA LEU A 35 -1.21 3.64 6.41
C LEU A 35 -2.59 4.00 6.96
N ALA A 36 -3.64 3.24 6.62
CA ALA A 36 -5.00 3.57 7.01
C ALA A 36 -5.60 2.59 8.03
N VAL A 37 -5.30 1.30 7.91
CA VAL A 37 -5.89 0.26 8.76
C VAL A 37 -5.04 -0.01 9.99
N VAL A 38 -3.73 -0.25 9.80
CA VAL A 38 -2.83 -0.60 10.90
C VAL A 38 -2.85 0.45 12.02
N PRO A 39 -2.74 1.78 11.76
CA PRO A 39 -2.78 2.76 12.83
C PRO A 39 -4.07 2.68 13.67
N LYS A 40 -5.22 2.46 13.03
CA LYS A 40 -6.50 2.35 13.74
C LYS A 40 -6.60 1.13 14.64
N VAL A 41 -5.98 0.01 14.23
CA VAL A 41 -6.00 -1.24 15.03
C VAL A 41 -5.12 -1.12 16.28
N VAL A 42 -4.05 -0.31 16.23
CA VAL A 42 -3.10 -0.14 17.32
C VAL A 42 -3.33 1.15 18.14
N ASP A 43 -4.52 1.74 18.06
CA ASP A 43 -4.86 3.02 18.71
C ASP A 43 -3.81 4.11 18.39
N GLY A 44 -3.32 4.14 17.17
CA GLY A 44 -2.24 5.00 16.72
C GLY A 44 -2.64 5.95 15.62
N ALA A 45 -1.63 6.51 14.96
CA ALA A 45 -1.81 7.45 13.86
C ALA A 45 -0.69 7.30 12.81
N ALA A 46 -0.95 7.81 11.61
CA ALA A 46 0.06 8.04 10.58
C ALA A 46 0.38 9.54 10.57
N LEU A 47 1.60 9.89 10.94
CA LEU A 47 2.08 11.26 11.10
C LEU A 47 3.05 11.61 9.98
N THR A 48 2.83 12.74 9.30
CA THR A 48 3.76 13.23 8.28
C THR A 48 4.90 13.99 8.95
N VAL A 49 6.13 13.62 8.62
CA VAL A 49 7.34 14.32 9.05
C VAL A 49 7.45 15.66 8.30
N LEU A 50 7.46 16.76 9.06
CA LEU A 50 7.47 18.12 8.50
C LEU A 50 8.85 18.77 8.57
N THR A 51 9.70 18.34 9.50
CA THR A 51 11.00 18.96 9.81
C THR A 51 12.13 17.94 9.74
N GLY A 52 13.37 18.42 9.63
CA GLY A 52 14.56 17.59 9.56
C GLY A 52 15.16 17.18 10.91
N SER A 53 14.47 17.38 12.03
CA SER A 53 15.04 17.06 13.37
C SER A 53 15.38 15.59 13.57
N MET A 54 14.78 14.69 12.78
CA MET A 54 15.00 13.25 12.85
C MET A 54 15.83 12.67 11.71
N VAL A 55 16.47 13.52 10.89
CA VAL A 55 17.41 13.07 9.85
C VAL A 55 18.64 12.44 10.53
N PRO A 56 19.19 11.32 10.02
CA PRO A 56 18.81 10.62 8.78
C PRO A 56 17.76 9.52 8.97
N THR A 57 17.21 9.34 10.17
CA THR A 57 16.25 8.25 10.43
C THR A 57 14.92 8.48 9.72
N TYR A 58 14.41 9.70 9.75
CA TYR A 58 13.20 10.13 9.04
C TYR A 58 13.47 11.44 8.31
N ASP A 59 13.16 11.44 7.02
CA ASP A 59 13.27 12.64 6.19
C ASP A 59 11.95 13.42 6.15
N PRO A 60 11.98 14.76 5.97
CA PRO A 60 10.77 15.53 5.67
C PRO A 60 10.04 14.93 4.47
N GLY A 61 8.72 14.70 4.62
CA GLY A 61 7.91 14.03 3.60
C GLY A 61 7.71 12.53 3.82
N ASP A 62 8.34 11.94 4.82
CA ASP A 62 8.02 10.57 5.26
C ASP A 62 6.71 10.55 6.06
N VAL A 63 6.08 9.38 6.12
CA VAL A 63 4.98 9.11 7.04
C VAL A 63 5.43 8.11 8.08
N VAL A 64 5.44 8.51 9.34
CA VAL A 64 5.73 7.63 10.48
C VAL A 64 4.42 7.11 11.03
N VAL A 65 4.29 5.79 11.10
CA VAL A 65 3.17 5.12 11.75
C VAL A 65 3.53 4.88 13.21
N VAL A 66 2.72 5.44 14.09
CA VAL A 66 2.89 5.34 15.53
C VAL A 66 1.74 4.54 16.16
N ARG A 67 2.03 3.79 17.22
CA ARG A 67 1.02 3.18 18.10
C ARG A 67 0.85 4.00 19.36
N GLY A 68 -0.38 4.08 19.87
CA GLY A 68 -0.67 4.70 21.13
C GLY A 68 0.09 4.02 22.29
N VAL A 69 0.51 4.80 23.26
CA VAL A 69 1.16 4.33 24.49
C VAL A 69 0.23 4.62 25.68
N LYS A 70 -0.10 3.58 26.45
CA LYS A 70 -0.99 3.71 27.62
C LYS A 70 -0.23 3.93 28.90
N ASP A 71 0.91 3.22 29.05
CA ASP A 71 1.83 3.36 30.15
C ASP A 71 3.27 3.57 29.62
N ALA A 72 3.64 4.83 29.45
CA ALA A 72 4.95 5.17 28.93
C ALA A 72 6.08 4.70 29.86
N ALA A 73 5.85 4.66 31.17
CA ALA A 73 6.85 4.20 32.12
C ALA A 73 7.20 2.71 31.92
N ALA A 74 6.23 1.89 31.55
CA ALA A 74 6.45 0.47 31.28
C ALA A 74 6.85 0.18 29.83
N GLU A 75 6.23 0.88 28.85
CA GLU A 75 6.30 0.54 27.43
C GLU A 75 7.47 1.19 26.67
N VAL A 76 7.98 2.33 27.18
CA VAL A 76 9.02 3.12 26.49
C VAL A 76 10.40 2.84 27.06
N GLN A 77 11.35 2.59 26.17
CA GLN A 77 12.73 2.30 26.48
C GLN A 77 13.66 3.33 25.81
N VAL A 78 14.91 3.41 26.29
CA VAL A 78 15.97 4.17 25.62
C VAL A 78 16.19 3.63 24.20
N GLY A 79 16.30 4.53 23.25
CA GLY A 79 16.42 4.23 21.81
C GLY A 79 15.09 4.24 21.06
N ASP A 80 13.96 4.15 21.75
CA ASP A 80 12.65 4.26 21.11
C ASP A 80 12.42 5.68 20.55
N VAL A 81 11.75 5.77 19.41
CA VAL A 81 11.26 7.04 18.90
C VAL A 81 9.84 7.24 19.39
N VAL A 82 9.60 8.34 20.07
CA VAL A 82 8.30 8.66 20.69
C VAL A 82 7.73 9.97 20.17
N THR A 83 6.41 10.01 20.09
CA THR A 83 5.66 11.25 19.82
C THR A 83 5.07 11.74 21.12
N PHE A 84 5.34 12.98 21.45
CA PHE A 84 4.95 13.60 22.70
C PHE A 84 4.42 15.02 22.53
N GLN A 85 3.71 15.51 23.55
CA GLN A 85 3.27 16.89 23.67
C GLN A 85 4.23 17.62 24.61
N PRO A 86 5.05 18.60 24.13
CA PRO A 86 5.99 19.33 24.99
C PRO A 86 5.23 20.14 26.07
N VAL A 87 4.07 20.68 25.72
CA VAL A 87 3.20 21.39 26.68
C VAL A 87 1.86 20.67 26.73
N SER A 88 1.46 20.27 27.94
CA SER A 88 0.18 19.57 28.15
C SER A 88 -1.00 20.43 27.70
N GLY A 89 -1.86 19.88 26.85
CA GLY A 89 -3.03 20.58 26.29
C GLY A 89 -2.76 21.35 24.97
N ASP A 90 -1.52 21.54 24.57
CA ASP A 90 -1.18 22.06 23.26
C ASP A 90 -1.30 20.95 22.21
N PRO A 91 -1.95 21.17 21.05
CA PRO A 91 -2.05 20.17 19.99
C PRO A 91 -0.73 19.87 19.28
N THR A 92 0.33 20.62 19.56
CA THR A 92 1.65 20.43 18.97
C THR A 92 2.22 19.07 19.37
N LEU A 93 2.63 18.29 18.38
CA LEU A 93 3.29 17.00 18.56
C LEU A 93 4.71 17.08 18.06
N ILE A 94 5.65 16.58 18.86
CA ILE A 94 7.06 16.42 18.49
C ILE A 94 7.38 14.93 18.51
N THR A 95 8.22 14.49 17.58
CA THR A 95 8.66 13.11 17.49
C THR A 95 10.18 13.07 17.55
N HIS A 96 10.74 12.56 18.65
CA HIS A 96 12.16 12.46 18.89
C HIS A 96 12.52 11.10 19.51
N ARG A 97 13.82 10.79 19.58
CA ARG A 97 14.35 9.56 20.16
C ARG A 97 14.59 9.73 21.65
N VAL A 98 14.24 8.73 22.43
CA VAL A 98 14.55 8.65 23.87
C VAL A 98 16.04 8.39 24.02
N THR A 99 16.75 9.33 24.61
CA THR A 99 18.19 9.21 24.95
C THR A 99 18.40 8.70 26.35
N GLU A 100 17.53 9.09 27.29
CA GLU A 100 17.62 8.67 28.68
C GLU A 100 16.26 8.37 29.30
N LYS A 101 16.25 7.45 30.26
CA LYS A 101 15.11 7.15 31.12
C LYS A 101 15.56 7.24 32.57
N LEU A 102 15.08 8.26 33.26
CA LEU A 102 15.48 8.61 34.61
C LEU A 102 14.43 8.16 35.61
N PHE A 103 14.89 7.57 36.71
CA PHE A 103 14.02 7.22 37.84
C PHE A 103 14.32 8.19 38.98
N THR A 104 13.32 9.05 39.27
CA THR A 104 13.44 10.09 40.31
C THR A 104 12.47 9.78 41.45
N SER A 105 12.62 10.51 42.59
CA SER A 105 11.67 10.42 43.70
C SER A 105 10.21 10.71 43.28
N ASP A 106 10.03 11.53 42.24
CA ASP A 106 8.74 11.99 41.75
C ASP A 106 8.20 11.11 40.61
N GLY A 107 8.91 9.99 40.30
CA GLY A 107 8.53 9.06 39.23
C GLY A 107 9.51 9.01 38.05
N THR A 108 9.08 8.37 36.99
CA THR A 108 9.88 8.21 35.77
C THR A 108 9.88 9.50 34.95
N ARG A 109 11.04 9.87 34.41
CA ARG A 109 11.23 10.94 33.43
C ARG A 109 11.93 10.42 32.18
N PHE A 110 11.68 11.05 31.06
CA PHE A 110 12.32 10.70 29.79
C PHE A 110 13.02 11.93 29.22
N VAL A 111 14.24 11.75 28.77
CA VAL A 111 14.97 12.74 27.98
C VAL A 111 14.90 12.27 26.54
N THR A 112 14.57 13.19 25.65
CA THR A 112 14.49 12.92 24.21
C THR A 112 15.41 13.86 23.45
N ARG A 113 15.78 13.46 22.21
CA ARG A 113 16.54 14.29 21.30
C ARG A 113 16.20 13.93 19.85
N GLY A 114 16.09 14.93 18.99
CA GLY A 114 16.04 14.70 17.55
C GLY A 114 17.39 14.18 17.04
N ASP A 115 17.36 13.20 16.15
CA ASP A 115 18.59 12.56 15.65
C ASP A 115 19.57 13.56 14.98
N ALA A 116 19.05 14.66 14.42
CA ALA A 116 19.85 15.74 13.87
C ALA A 116 20.15 16.89 14.86
N ASN A 117 19.60 16.83 16.08
CA ASN A 117 19.77 17.89 17.07
C ASN A 117 21.07 17.71 17.87
N SER A 118 21.68 18.80 18.26
CA SER A 118 22.88 18.81 19.10
C SER A 118 22.59 18.87 20.61
N ALA A 119 21.34 19.18 20.99
CA ALA A 119 20.92 19.31 22.38
C ALA A 119 19.71 18.41 22.67
N ASP A 120 19.62 17.98 23.91
CA ASP A 120 18.48 17.24 24.42
C ASP A 120 17.28 18.18 24.65
N ASP A 121 16.09 17.58 24.58
CA ASP A 121 14.84 18.25 24.97
C ASP A 121 14.72 18.29 26.51
N ASP A 122 13.85 19.15 27.02
CA ASP A 122 13.53 19.19 28.43
C ASP A 122 12.93 17.82 28.89
N PRO A 123 13.24 17.37 30.11
CA PRO A 123 12.76 16.09 30.61
C PRO A 123 11.24 15.98 30.62
N LEU A 124 10.69 14.95 29.98
CA LEU A 124 9.26 14.68 29.84
C LEU A 124 8.73 13.81 30.97
N VAL A 125 7.50 14.07 31.40
CA VAL A 125 6.74 13.12 32.23
C VAL A 125 6.04 12.07 31.36
N PRO A 126 5.77 10.86 31.88
CA PRO A 126 5.10 9.79 31.11
C PRO A 126 3.80 10.22 30.43
N ALA A 127 3.01 11.09 31.06
CA ALA A 127 1.74 11.58 30.54
C ALA A 127 1.86 12.43 29.26
N GLN A 128 3.03 13.01 29.00
CA GLN A 128 3.30 13.78 27.78
C GLN A 128 3.55 12.89 26.57
N ILE A 129 4.02 11.65 26.77
CA ILE A 129 4.26 10.69 25.69
C ILE A 129 2.93 10.08 25.25
N LYS A 130 2.59 10.26 23.97
CA LYS A 130 1.31 9.83 23.42
C LYS A 130 1.42 8.56 22.60
N ALA A 131 2.54 8.41 21.89
CA ALA A 131 2.71 7.29 20.99
C ALA A 131 4.19 6.94 20.79
N LYS A 132 4.44 5.72 20.29
CA LYS A 132 5.75 5.18 19.94
C LYS A 132 5.77 4.82 18.45
N ALA A 133 6.83 5.18 17.75
CA ALA A 133 7.00 4.84 16.34
C ALA A 133 7.14 3.33 16.15
N MET A 134 6.49 2.81 15.11
CA MET A 134 6.56 1.41 14.71
C MET A 134 7.37 1.24 13.42
N TYR A 135 7.01 1.98 12.40
CA TYR A 135 7.68 1.99 11.10
C TYR A 135 7.40 3.30 10.36
N HIS A 136 8.13 3.55 9.29
CA HIS A 136 7.87 4.68 8.41
C HIS A 136 7.72 4.22 6.97
N VAL A 137 7.03 5.03 6.18
CA VAL A 137 6.90 4.85 4.72
C VAL A 137 7.46 6.11 4.07
N PRO A 138 8.58 5.98 3.32
CA PRO A 138 9.26 7.13 2.76
C PRO A 138 8.42 7.76 1.64
N TYR A 139 8.57 9.07 1.46
CA TYR A 139 8.02 9.91 0.39
C TYR A 139 6.49 10.01 0.31
N VAL A 140 5.72 9.19 1.00
CA VAL A 140 4.24 9.18 0.93
C VAL A 140 3.64 10.47 1.49
N GLY A 141 4.31 11.08 2.46
CA GLY A 141 3.89 12.33 3.08
C GLY A 141 3.88 13.53 2.13
N TYR A 142 4.69 13.53 1.07
CA TYR A 142 4.65 14.58 0.05
C TYR A 142 3.26 14.68 -0.60
N ALA A 143 2.63 13.55 -0.89
CA ALA A 143 1.26 13.55 -1.38
C ALA A 143 0.30 14.26 -0.41
N SER A 144 0.53 14.10 0.89
CA SER A 144 -0.30 14.73 1.92
C SER A 144 -0.08 16.24 2.04
N LEU A 145 1.13 16.72 1.76
CA LEU A 145 1.47 18.13 1.77
C LEU A 145 0.82 18.89 0.60
N TYR A 146 0.74 18.23 -0.58
CA TYR A 146 0.16 18.82 -1.79
C TYR A 146 -1.39 18.72 -1.85
N LEU A 147 -1.97 17.67 -1.27
CA LEU A 147 -3.41 17.38 -1.38
C LEU A 147 -4.27 18.03 -0.29
N GLY A 148 -3.68 18.69 0.70
CA GLY A 148 -4.40 19.43 1.75
C GLY A 148 -5.36 18.60 2.60
N GLN A 149 -6.46 19.22 3.07
CA GLN A 149 -7.41 18.62 4.02
C GLN A 149 -8.31 17.51 3.42
N GLN A 150 -8.36 17.34 2.10
CA GLN A 150 -9.24 16.36 1.42
C GLN A 150 -8.61 14.97 1.24
N ARG A 151 -7.52 14.69 1.93
CA ARG A 151 -6.71 13.45 1.82
C ARG A 151 -7.51 12.16 1.98
N GLY A 152 -8.41 12.12 2.96
CA GLY A 152 -9.18 10.91 3.26
C GLY A 152 -10.09 10.48 2.11
N LEU A 153 -10.76 11.43 1.47
CA LEU A 153 -11.67 11.16 0.36
C LEU A 153 -10.92 10.72 -0.91
N LEU A 154 -9.75 11.31 -1.18
CA LEU A 154 -8.94 10.93 -2.35
C LEU A 154 -8.31 9.53 -2.18
N VAL A 155 -7.75 9.22 -1.02
CA VAL A 155 -7.18 7.89 -0.74
C VAL A 155 -8.27 6.82 -0.78
N VAL A 156 -9.42 7.08 -0.17
CA VAL A 156 -10.57 6.16 -0.22
C VAL A 156 -11.10 6.05 -1.65
N GLY A 157 -11.23 7.15 -2.38
CA GLY A 157 -11.68 7.15 -3.78
C GLY A 157 -10.75 6.33 -4.69
N VAL A 158 -9.44 6.51 -4.57
CA VAL A 158 -8.44 5.72 -5.31
C VAL A 158 -8.50 4.25 -4.91
N ALA A 159 -8.58 3.95 -3.62
CA ALA A 159 -8.67 2.56 -3.13
C ALA A 159 -9.94 1.87 -3.65
N VAL A 160 -11.10 2.54 -3.62
CA VAL A 160 -12.36 2.02 -4.16
C VAL A 160 -12.26 1.84 -5.68
N ALA A 161 -11.72 2.80 -6.42
CA ALA A 161 -11.55 2.69 -7.87
C ALA A 161 -10.65 1.51 -8.25
N LEU A 162 -9.58 1.28 -7.48
CA LEU A 162 -8.66 0.16 -7.68
C LEU A 162 -9.31 -1.18 -7.33
N LEU A 163 -10.11 -1.24 -6.26
CA LEU A 163 -10.86 -2.45 -5.90
C LEU A 163 -11.91 -2.80 -6.97
N VAL A 164 -12.65 -1.81 -7.46
CA VAL A 164 -13.62 -1.99 -8.54
C VAL A 164 -12.93 -2.44 -9.83
N TYR A 165 -11.81 -1.81 -10.19
CA TYR A 165 -11.02 -2.22 -11.35
C TYR A 165 -10.50 -3.65 -11.23
N GLY A 166 -9.94 -4.01 -10.06
CA GLY A 166 -9.46 -5.37 -9.77
C GLY A 166 -10.60 -6.40 -9.83
N ALA A 167 -11.76 -6.09 -9.23
CA ALA A 167 -12.94 -6.94 -9.29
C ALA A 167 -13.44 -7.12 -10.73
N VAL A 168 -13.53 -6.06 -11.52
CA VAL A 168 -13.91 -6.13 -12.95
C VAL A 168 -12.91 -6.97 -13.75
N MET A 169 -11.61 -6.88 -13.45
CA MET A 169 -10.58 -7.65 -14.15
C MET A 169 -10.64 -9.13 -13.81
N VAL A 170 -10.93 -9.48 -12.56
CA VAL A 170 -11.10 -10.88 -12.10
C VAL A 170 -12.43 -11.46 -12.60
N LEU A 171 -13.49 -10.65 -12.62
CA LEU A 171 -14.82 -11.07 -13.06
C LEU A 171 -15.03 -11.02 -14.58
N ARG A 172 -14.08 -10.46 -15.35
CA ARG A 172 -14.13 -10.55 -16.80
C ARG A 172 -14.02 -12.03 -17.20
N PRO A 173 -15.10 -12.68 -17.68
CA PRO A 173 -14.99 -14.03 -18.17
C PRO A 173 -13.98 -14.03 -19.32
N GLU A 174 -12.94 -14.86 -19.22
CA GLU A 174 -12.16 -15.21 -20.41
C GLU A 174 -13.18 -15.63 -21.46
N ARG A 175 -13.34 -14.83 -22.50
CA ARG A 175 -14.04 -15.28 -23.70
C ARG A 175 -13.20 -16.45 -24.22
N ARG A 176 -13.49 -17.65 -23.66
CA ARG A 176 -12.99 -18.90 -24.23
C ARG A 176 -13.33 -18.83 -25.70
N ARG A 177 -12.31 -18.97 -26.51
CA ARG A 177 -12.38 -19.29 -27.92
C ARG A 177 -13.26 -20.53 -28.08
N ALA A 178 -14.56 -20.30 -28.20
CA ALA A 178 -15.54 -21.33 -28.55
C ALA A 178 -15.77 -21.37 -30.08
N ASP A 179 -14.76 -20.94 -30.87
CA ASP A 179 -14.81 -20.99 -32.33
C ASP A 179 -13.56 -21.67 -32.90
N ALA A 180 -13.34 -22.90 -32.53
CA ALA A 180 -12.39 -23.77 -33.26
C ALA A 180 -12.70 -25.24 -33.05
N THR A 181 -13.98 -25.60 -33.16
CA THR A 181 -14.34 -27.00 -33.36
C THR A 181 -15.57 -27.02 -34.27
N GLU A 182 -15.37 -26.59 -35.49
CA GLU A 182 -16.22 -27.04 -36.58
C GLU A 182 -15.80 -28.50 -36.82
N PRO A 183 -16.72 -29.46 -36.65
CA PRO A 183 -16.37 -30.87 -36.84
C PRO A 183 -16.08 -31.09 -38.33
N ALA A 184 -14.88 -31.57 -38.62
CA ALA A 184 -14.43 -31.97 -39.96
C ALA A 184 -15.25 -33.09 -40.60
N ASP A 185 -16.35 -33.51 -39.99
CA ASP A 185 -17.20 -34.62 -40.46
C ASP A 185 -18.31 -34.19 -41.42
N ALA A 186 -18.50 -32.88 -41.69
CA ALA A 186 -19.57 -32.44 -42.61
C ALA A 186 -19.19 -32.51 -44.10
N VAL A 187 -17.92 -32.77 -44.44
CA VAL A 187 -17.43 -32.81 -45.84
C VAL A 187 -17.42 -34.21 -46.43
N ALA A 188 -17.56 -35.27 -45.59
CA ALA A 188 -17.44 -36.68 -46.07
C ALA A 188 -18.72 -37.29 -46.61
N VAL A 189 -19.89 -36.63 -46.53
CA VAL A 189 -21.19 -37.22 -46.92
C VAL A 189 -21.63 -36.82 -48.34
N GLN A 190 -21.01 -35.86 -49.02
CA GLN A 190 -21.43 -35.42 -50.33
C GLN A 190 -20.76 -36.06 -51.56
N VAL A 191 -19.85 -37.01 -51.38
CA VAL A 191 -19.10 -37.65 -52.49
C VAL A 191 -19.70 -38.99 -52.93
N THR A 192 -20.74 -39.55 -52.28
CA THR A 192 -21.27 -40.86 -52.61
C THR A 192 -22.70 -40.88 -53.18
N ALA A 193 -23.01 -39.90 -53.99
CA ALA A 193 -24.27 -39.93 -54.77
C ALA A 193 -24.05 -39.45 -56.25
N ALA A 194 -23.26 -40.21 -56.99
CA ALA A 194 -23.30 -40.15 -58.45
C ALA A 194 -24.28 -41.20 -58.95
N PRO A 195 -25.25 -40.85 -59.76
CA PRO A 195 -26.19 -41.81 -60.33
C PRO A 195 -25.48 -42.70 -61.35
N ARG A 196 -25.65 -43.98 -61.20
CA ARG A 196 -25.27 -45.02 -62.14
C ARG A 196 -26.12 -44.81 -63.37
N GLN A 197 -25.53 -44.37 -64.50
CA GLN A 197 -26.21 -44.48 -65.80
C GLN A 197 -26.28 -45.93 -66.18
N GLU A 198 -27.48 -46.39 -66.28
CA GLU A 198 -27.85 -47.66 -66.83
C GLU A 198 -27.90 -47.53 -68.38
N ASP A 199 -26.91 -48.15 -69.03
CA ASP A 199 -26.83 -48.25 -70.46
C ASP A 199 -27.66 -49.46 -70.88
N ALA A 200 -28.74 -49.19 -71.60
CA ALA A 200 -29.51 -50.22 -72.27
C ALA A 200 -29.58 -49.86 -73.76
N ARG A 201 -28.66 -50.50 -74.51
CA ARG A 201 -28.82 -50.95 -75.88
C ARG A 201 -29.00 -49.98 -76.99
#